data_cf3e137c12f0e5186c3ba588e98c226b
#
_entry.id   cf3e137c12f0e5186c3ba588e98c226b
#
_cell.length_a   1.000
_cell.length_b   1.000
_cell.length_c   1.000
_cell.angle_alpha   90.00
_cell.angle_beta   90.00
_cell.angle_gamma   90.00
#
_symmetry.space_group_name_H-M   'P 1'
#
loop_
_entity.id
_entity.type
_entity.pdbx_description
1 polymer ?
#
loop_
_entity_poly.entity_id
_entity_poly.type
_entity_poly.pdbx_seq_one_letter_code
_entity_poly.pdbx_strand_id
1 'polypeptide(L)'
;MDENELRDLLSKRLYIELQLFRDSMLRKEKEDIFKSSYEIEVYVNLYEIFMVHTEDLEADTMRRLLNLKFGIMEHLYQEWLSRDDSFFDELKAFA
;
A
#
# COMPACT_ATOMS: atom_id res chain seq x y z
N MET A 1 3.92 22.37 -0.31
CA MET A 1 2.76 21.47 -0.05
C MET A 1 2.71 21.17 1.42
N ASP A 2 1.60 21.46 2.09
CA ASP A 2 1.48 21.20 3.52
C ASP A 2 1.16 19.72 3.79
N GLU A 3 1.15 19.34 5.08
CA GLU A 3 0.90 17.93 5.45
C GLU A 3 -0.46 17.43 5.03
N ASN A 4 -1.49 18.27 5.08
CA ASN A 4 -2.84 17.87 4.69
C ASN A 4 -2.92 17.61 3.18
N GLU A 5 -2.26 18.43 2.38
CA GLU A 5 -2.19 18.22 0.94
C GLU A 5 -1.41 16.94 0.60
N LEU A 6 -0.29 16.70 1.27
CA LEU A 6 0.50 15.48 1.10
C LEU A 6 -0.32 14.24 1.46
N ARG A 7 -1.03 14.30 2.57
CA ARG A 7 -1.86 13.20 3.05
C ARG A 7 -2.99 12.89 2.07
N ASP A 8 -3.65 13.92 1.58
CA ASP A 8 -4.72 13.79 0.60
C ASP A 8 -4.21 13.18 -0.70
N LEU A 9 -3.09 13.67 -1.19
CA LEU A 9 -2.46 13.15 -2.41
C LEU A 9 -2.03 11.69 -2.24
N LEU A 10 -1.43 11.36 -1.11
CA LEU A 10 -1.02 9.99 -0.80
C LEU A 10 -2.21 9.05 -0.74
N SER A 11 -3.27 9.45 -0.05
CA SER A 11 -4.50 8.65 0.08
C SER A 11 -5.13 8.39 -1.28
N LYS A 12 -5.20 9.40 -2.14
CA LYS A 12 -5.75 9.27 -3.48
C LYS A 12 -4.90 8.32 -4.34
N ARG A 13 -3.59 8.44 -4.24
CA ARG A 13 -2.69 7.57 -5.00
C ARG A 13 -2.81 6.12 -4.55
N LEU A 14 -2.86 5.87 -3.25
CA LEU A 14 -3.04 4.51 -2.72
C LEU A 14 -4.36 3.90 -3.17
N TYR A 15 -5.43 4.68 -3.17
CA TYR A 15 -6.73 4.24 -3.65
C TYR A 15 -6.69 3.85 -5.12
N ILE A 16 -6.08 4.68 -5.95
CA ILE A 16 -5.94 4.41 -7.38
C ILE A 16 -5.13 3.13 -7.60
N GLU A 17 -4.02 2.97 -6.88
CA GLU A 17 -3.18 1.77 -6.99
C GLU A 17 -3.96 0.52 -6.60
N LEU A 18 -4.77 0.58 -5.55
CA LEU A 18 -5.61 -0.54 -5.14
C LEU A 18 -6.64 -0.89 -6.22
N GLN A 19 -7.26 0.12 -6.85
CA GLN A 19 -8.22 -0.12 -7.93
C GLN A 19 -7.56 -0.74 -9.16
N LEU A 20 -6.37 -0.28 -9.53
CA LEU A 20 -5.61 -0.85 -10.62
C LEU A 20 -5.23 -2.31 -10.34
N PHE A 21 -4.83 -2.60 -9.12
CA PHE A 21 -4.54 -3.96 -8.68
C PHE A 21 -5.79 -4.84 -8.78
N ARG A 22 -6.92 -4.36 -8.28
CA ARG A 22 -8.20 -5.07 -8.35
C ARG A 22 -8.59 -5.37 -9.78
N ASP A 23 -8.50 -4.36 -10.66
CA ASP A 23 -8.83 -4.54 -12.08
C ASP A 23 -7.91 -5.56 -12.74
N SER A 24 -6.62 -5.53 -12.41
CA SER A 24 -5.65 -6.51 -12.88
C SER A 24 -6.03 -7.93 -12.46
N MET A 25 -6.46 -8.12 -11.22
CA MET A 25 -6.87 -9.42 -10.72
C MET A 25 -8.16 -9.92 -11.38
N LEU A 26 -9.13 -9.03 -11.60
CA LEU A 26 -10.41 -9.39 -12.23
C LEU A 26 -10.27 -9.81 -13.68
N ARG A 27 -9.16 -9.45 -14.35
CA ARG A 27 -8.86 -9.89 -15.72
C ARG A 27 -8.28 -11.28 -15.80
N LYS A 28 -7.89 -11.85 -14.67
CA LYS A 28 -7.31 -13.19 -14.63
C LYS A 28 -8.39 -14.27 -14.69
N GLU A 29 -8.00 -15.46 -15.13
CA GLU A 29 -8.86 -16.64 -15.02
C GLU A 29 -9.14 -16.96 -13.56
N LYS A 30 -10.28 -17.61 -13.29
CA LYS A 30 -10.71 -17.91 -11.92
C LYS A 30 -9.67 -18.66 -11.11
N GLU A 31 -8.99 -19.63 -11.75
CA GLU A 31 -7.94 -20.39 -11.07
C GLU A 31 -6.75 -19.52 -10.67
N ASP A 32 -6.39 -18.58 -11.52
CA ASP A 32 -5.29 -17.65 -11.25
C ASP A 32 -5.65 -16.66 -10.16
N ILE A 33 -6.91 -16.21 -10.10
CA ILE A 33 -7.41 -15.38 -9.02
C ILE A 33 -7.30 -16.14 -7.70
N PHE A 34 -7.71 -17.40 -7.69
CA PHE A 34 -7.63 -18.25 -6.50
C PHE A 34 -6.18 -18.41 -6.03
N LYS A 35 -5.26 -18.66 -6.97
CA LYS A 35 -3.83 -18.77 -6.67
C LYS A 35 -3.24 -17.46 -6.15
N SER A 36 -3.82 -16.32 -6.53
CA SER A 36 -3.39 -14.99 -6.09
C SER A 36 -4.08 -14.53 -4.81
N SER A 37 -4.87 -15.39 -4.16
CA SER A 37 -5.67 -15.00 -2.98
C SER A 37 -4.81 -14.43 -1.85
N TYR A 38 -3.63 -14.99 -1.62
CA TYR A 38 -2.71 -14.49 -0.61
C TYR A 38 -2.22 -13.07 -0.93
N GLU A 39 -1.82 -12.84 -2.18
CA GLU A 39 -1.39 -11.52 -2.64
C GLU A 39 -2.52 -10.50 -2.49
N ILE A 40 -3.74 -10.88 -2.87
CA ILE A 40 -4.92 -10.02 -2.75
C ILE A 40 -5.15 -9.65 -1.27
N GLU A 41 -5.11 -10.63 -0.39
CA GLU A 41 -5.31 -10.42 1.04
C GLU A 41 -4.26 -9.46 1.61
N VAL A 42 -2.98 -9.67 1.26
CA VAL A 42 -1.89 -8.82 1.74
C VAL A 42 -2.04 -7.39 1.23
N TYR A 43 -2.37 -7.21 -0.05
CA TYR A 43 -2.58 -5.86 -0.62
C TYR A 43 -3.70 -5.12 0.10
N VAL A 44 -4.84 -5.78 0.31
CA VAL A 44 -5.97 -5.15 1.00
C VAL A 44 -5.60 -4.79 2.44
N ASN A 45 -4.93 -5.69 3.14
CA ASN A 45 -4.50 -5.45 4.52
C ASN A 45 -3.50 -4.30 4.60
N LEU A 46 -2.53 -4.24 3.71
CA LEU A 46 -1.56 -3.14 3.66
C LEU A 46 -2.25 -1.81 3.40
N TYR A 47 -3.20 -1.79 2.47
CA TYR A 47 -3.98 -0.60 2.19
C TYR A 47 -4.74 -0.12 3.43
N GLU A 48 -5.43 -1.02 4.09
CA GLU A 48 -6.21 -0.69 5.30
C GLU A 48 -5.32 -0.17 6.42
N ILE A 49 -4.19 -0.82 6.66
CA ILE A 49 -3.22 -0.37 7.68
C ILE A 49 -2.74 1.05 7.36
N PHE A 50 -2.38 1.29 6.11
CA PHE A 50 -1.91 2.61 5.69
C PHE A 50 -2.97 3.68 5.86
N MET A 51 -4.22 3.39 5.47
CA MET A 51 -5.31 4.36 5.59
C MET A 51 -5.63 4.70 7.03
N VAL A 52 -5.54 3.72 7.94
CA VAL A 52 -5.75 3.95 9.37
C VAL A 52 -4.66 4.85 9.96
N HIS A 53 -3.42 4.70 9.48
CA HIS A 53 -2.26 5.40 10.06
C HIS A 53 -1.78 6.60 9.24
N THR A 54 -2.51 7.03 8.21
CA THR A 54 -2.08 8.17 7.38
C THR A 54 -1.95 9.46 8.18
N GLU A 55 -2.78 9.67 9.20
CA GLU A 55 -2.73 10.87 10.03
C GLU A 55 -1.45 10.94 10.86
N ASP A 56 -0.83 9.81 11.12
CA ASP A 56 0.37 9.71 11.95
C ASP A 56 1.66 9.75 11.13
N LEU A 57 1.56 9.77 9.79
CA LEU A 57 2.73 9.82 8.92
C LEU A 57 3.35 11.22 8.89
N GLU A 58 4.67 11.25 9.01
CA GLU A 58 5.41 12.50 8.88
C GLU A 58 5.46 12.95 7.41
N ALA A 59 5.59 14.26 7.20
CA ALA A 59 5.65 14.85 5.87
C ALA A 59 6.77 14.27 5.03
N ASP A 60 7.95 14.06 5.61
CA ASP A 60 9.10 13.50 4.89
C ASP A 60 8.84 12.07 4.42
N THR A 61 8.18 11.27 5.24
CA THR A 61 7.80 9.91 4.86
C THR A 61 6.81 9.93 3.70
N MET A 62 5.81 10.80 3.77
CA MET A 62 4.82 10.94 2.70
C MET A 62 5.47 11.38 1.39
N ARG A 63 6.41 12.34 1.44
CA ARG A 63 7.15 12.79 0.25
C ARG A 63 7.98 11.68 -0.36
N ARG A 64 8.65 10.88 0.47
CA ARG A 64 9.45 9.75 -0.03
C ARG A 64 8.59 8.70 -0.72
N LEU A 65 7.43 8.39 -0.16
CA LEU A 65 6.50 7.45 -0.78
C LEU A 65 5.95 7.98 -2.11
N LEU A 66 5.59 9.26 -2.15
CA LEU A 66 5.07 9.89 -3.36
C LEU A 66 6.12 10.01 -4.48
N ASN A 67 7.40 10.02 -4.11
CA ASN A 67 8.50 10.10 -5.06
C ASN A 67 8.98 8.75 -5.58
N LEU A 68 8.38 7.65 -5.12
CA LEU A 68 8.73 6.32 -5.63
C LEU A 68 8.40 6.23 -7.12
N LYS A 69 9.33 5.69 -7.89
CA LYS A 69 9.15 5.46 -9.33
C LYS A 69 8.18 4.34 -9.63
N PHE A 70 8.01 3.43 -8.67
CA PHE A 70 7.11 2.30 -8.77
C PHE A 70 5.85 2.59 -7.96
N GLY A 71 4.85 1.70 -8.09
CA GLY A 71 3.67 1.80 -7.25
C GLY A 71 4.02 1.71 -5.78
N ILE A 72 3.40 2.52 -4.95
CA ILE A 72 3.63 2.53 -3.50
C ILE A 72 3.19 1.18 -2.91
N MET A 73 2.03 0.68 -3.30
CA MET A 73 1.50 -0.59 -2.82
C MET A 73 2.43 -1.75 -3.20
N GLU A 74 2.95 -1.75 -4.42
CA GLU A 74 3.89 -2.78 -4.87
C GLU A 74 5.19 -2.73 -4.05
N HIS A 75 5.70 -1.53 -3.78
CA HIS A 75 6.88 -1.36 -2.93
C HIS A 75 6.63 -1.96 -1.53
N LEU A 76 5.48 -1.65 -0.93
CA LEU A 76 5.12 -2.16 0.39
C LEU A 76 4.97 -3.69 0.38
N TYR A 77 4.39 -4.23 -0.67
CA TYR A 77 4.24 -5.67 -0.82
C TYR A 77 5.60 -6.37 -0.92
N GLN A 78 6.53 -5.83 -1.70
CA GLN A 78 7.87 -6.39 -1.83
C GLN A 78 8.64 -6.31 -0.51
N GLU A 79 8.51 -5.21 0.22
CA GLU A 79 9.09 -5.08 1.56
C GLU A 79 8.50 -6.10 2.53
N TRP A 80 7.18 -6.32 2.46
CA TRP A 80 6.52 -7.30 3.29
C TRP A 80 7.02 -8.72 3.00
N LEU A 81 7.22 -9.07 1.73
CA LEU A 81 7.73 -10.38 1.33
C LEU A 81 9.16 -10.61 1.78
N SER A 82 9.97 -9.56 1.86
CA SER A 82 11.38 -9.65 2.26
C SER A 82 11.58 -9.67 3.77
N ARG A 83 10.53 -9.44 4.53
CA ARG A 83 10.57 -9.37 6.00
C ARG A 83 9.67 -10.42 6.61
N ASP A 84 9.92 -10.71 7.88
CA ASP A 84 9.07 -11.60 8.66
C ASP A 84 7.94 -10.83 9.35
N ASP A 85 7.34 -11.42 10.37
CA ASP A 85 6.18 -10.90 11.08
C ASP A 85 6.36 -9.50 11.66
N SER A 86 7.60 -9.04 11.82
CA SER A 86 7.87 -7.71 12.39
C SER A 86 7.51 -6.56 11.44
N PHE A 87 7.28 -6.83 10.15
CA PHE A 87 6.99 -5.79 9.18
C PHE A 87 5.74 -4.99 9.52
N PHE A 88 4.68 -5.65 9.96
CA PHE A 88 3.45 -4.95 10.35
C PHE A 88 3.67 -4.08 11.58
N ASP A 89 4.50 -4.53 12.50
CA ASP A 89 4.85 -3.72 13.67
C ASP A 89 5.66 -2.49 13.26
N GLU A 90 6.56 -2.64 12.29
CA GLU A 90 7.31 -1.51 11.75
C GLU A 90 6.41 -0.52 11.01
N LEU A 91 5.42 -1.00 10.26
CA LEU A 91 4.43 -0.13 9.62
C LEU A 91 3.66 0.69 10.64
N LYS A 92 3.28 0.07 11.76
CA LYS A 92 2.64 0.79 12.86
C LYS A 92 3.57 1.80 13.50
N ALA A 93 4.88 1.55 13.48
CA ALA A 93 5.88 2.45 14.02
C ALA A 93 6.10 3.70 13.15
N PHE A 94 5.64 3.72 11.90
CA PHE A 94 5.56 4.95 11.13
C PHE A 94 4.51 5.91 11.69
N ALA A 95 3.60 5.38 12.45
CA ALA A 95 2.54 6.16 13.08
C ALA A 95 3.09 6.94 14.28
#